data_610bd2d77a3026fe7052d69efc156df0
#
_entry.id   610bd2d77a3026fe7052d69efc156df0
#
_cell.length_a   1.000
_cell.length_b   1.000
_cell.length_c   1.000
_cell.angle_alpha   90.00
_cell.angle_beta   90.00
_cell.angle_gamma   90.00
#
_symmetry.space_group_name_H-M   'P 1'
#
loop_
_entity.id
_entity.type
_entity.pdbx_description
1 polymer ?
#
loop_
_entity_poly.entity_id
_entity_poly.type
_entity_poly.pdbx_seq_one_letter_code
_entity_poly.pdbx_strand_id
1 'polypeptide(L)'
;EGVQTRDHTERMLGLHVITSNGKKVIEVDGRKKMQARTFVVPGDISAATFFIVGACLVPNSELHIVAVGLNPTRTAVLGVLRRMGANIVVEEKKTFEGEPVGNVTVRSSSLRNVEISPGLIPSLIDEIPALAIAGAVAKGRFEIRGASELRVKESDRITSLSENLKRLGVTIEEYEDGFAFEGENQLIPSGPLDSYGDHRIAMAMGVAALVAPKEVEILNAECVDISFPRFWNLIKSLST
;
A
#
# COMPACT_ATOMS: atom_id res chain seq x y z
N GLU A 1 3.76 -10.66 -20.96
CA GLU A 1 3.29 -10.47 -19.58
C GLU A 1 1.77 -10.58 -19.54
N GLY A 2 1.23 -11.48 -18.72
CA GLY A 2 -0.23 -11.72 -18.67
C GLY A 2 -0.97 -10.66 -17.86
N VAL A 3 -0.32 -10.04 -16.89
CA VAL A 3 -0.83 -8.93 -16.07
C VAL A 3 0.23 -7.86 -15.99
N GLN A 4 -0.13 -6.64 -16.35
CA GLN A 4 0.79 -5.52 -16.25
C GLN A 4 0.99 -5.16 -14.77
N THR A 5 2.24 -5.18 -14.29
CA THR A 5 2.59 -4.81 -12.92
C THR A 5 3.15 -3.39 -12.84
N ARG A 6 4.35 -3.18 -13.37
CA ARG A 6 5.06 -1.90 -13.33
C ARG A 6 5.63 -1.58 -14.72
N ASP A 7 5.63 -0.31 -15.10
CA ASP A 7 6.15 0.14 -16.40
C ASP A 7 7.07 1.37 -16.27
N HIS A 8 7.65 1.57 -15.08
CA HIS A 8 8.54 2.70 -14.83
C HIS A 8 9.78 2.69 -15.72
N THR A 9 10.37 1.51 -15.95
CA THR A 9 11.57 1.38 -16.80
C THR A 9 11.25 1.72 -18.24
N GLU A 10 10.13 1.23 -18.77
CA GLU A 10 9.69 1.53 -20.14
C GLU A 10 9.48 3.02 -20.34
N ARG A 11 8.81 3.68 -19.39
CA ARG A 11 8.56 5.13 -19.41
C ARG A 11 9.86 5.92 -19.31
N MET A 12 10.68 5.61 -18.31
CA MET A 12 11.95 6.29 -18.05
C MET A 12 12.91 6.19 -19.23
N LEU A 13 12.98 5.03 -19.90
CA LEU A 13 13.87 4.80 -21.03
C LEU A 13 13.24 5.15 -22.39
N GLY A 14 11.94 5.46 -22.41
CA GLY A 14 11.20 5.71 -23.65
C GLY A 14 11.25 4.47 -24.57
N LEU A 15 11.02 3.28 -24.01
CA LEU A 15 11.05 2.03 -24.76
C LEU A 15 9.81 1.92 -25.64
N HIS A 16 9.98 1.27 -26.80
CA HIS A 16 8.87 0.96 -27.66
C HIS A 16 8.10 -0.23 -27.11
N VAL A 17 6.82 -0.03 -26.79
CA VAL A 17 5.93 -1.05 -26.24
C VAL A 17 4.78 -1.27 -27.19
N ILE A 18 4.62 -2.51 -27.69
CA ILE A 18 3.54 -2.92 -28.56
C ILE A 18 2.64 -3.89 -27.81
N THR A 19 1.33 -3.74 -27.95
CA THR A 19 0.38 -4.74 -27.47
C THR A 19 -0.07 -5.60 -28.66
N SER A 20 0.22 -6.89 -28.61
CA SER A 20 -0.17 -7.86 -29.64
C SER A 20 -0.74 -9.12 -28.99
N ASN A 21 -1.93 -9.54 -29.43
CA ASN A 21 -2.61 -10.75 -28.93
C ASN A 21 -2.74 -10.79 -27.39
N GLY A 22 -3.03 -9.64 -26.75
CA GLY A 22 -3.15 -9.54 -25.29
C GLY A 22 -1.82 -9.63 -24.54
N LYS A 23 -0.68 -9.62 -25.23
CA LYS A 23 0.66 -9.61 -24.64
C LYS A 23 1.36 -8.30 -24.93
N LYS A 24 2.12 -7.81 -23.95
CA LYS A 24 3.07 -6.71 -24.15
C LYS A 24 4.37 -7.25 -24.74
N VAL A 25 4.83 -6.61 -25.79
CA VAL A 25 6.16 -6.80 -26.37
C VAL A 25 6.95 -5.53 -26.15
N ILE A 26 8.08 -5.64 -25.49
CA ILE A 26 8.97 -4.52 -25.18
C ILE A 26 10.24 -4.72 -26.00
N GLU A 27 10.55 -3.75 -26.87
CA GLU A 27 11.74 -3.79 -27.73
C GLU A 27 12.86 -2.96 -27.10
N VAL A 28 14.04 -3.57 -26.97
CA VAL A 28 15.24 -2.90 -26.47
C VAL A 28 16.36 -3.07 -27.50
N ASP A 29 16.86 -1.95 -28.05
CA ASP A 29 18.08 -1.96 -28.87
C ASP A 29 19.30 -1.64 -27.99
N GLY A 30 20.09 -2.64 -27.67
CA GLY A 30 21.29 -2.52 -26.85
C GLY A 30 22.40 -1.64 -27.45
N ARG A 31 22.29 -1.26 -28.74
CA ARG A 31 23.21 -0.35 -29.41
C ARG A 31 22.85 1.12 -29.22
N LYS A 32 21.61 1.40 -28.76
CA LYS A 32 21.13 2.75 -28.51
C LYS A 32 21.89 3.34 -27.30
N LYS A 33 22.70 4.35 -27.54
CA LYS A 33 23.36 5.07 -26.44
C LYS A 33 22.34 5.86 -25.66
N MET A 34 22.28 5.63 -24.37
CA MET A 34 21.48 6.41 -23.45
C MET A 34 22.18 7.76 -23.19
N GLN A 35 21.42 8.85 -23.31
CA GLN A 35 21.91 10.16 -22.93
C GLN A 35 21.70 10.40 -21.43
N ALA A 36 22.64 11.09 -20.81
CA ALA A 36 22.48 11.56 -19.44
C ALA A 36 21.24 12.46 -19.33
N ARG A 37 20.43 12.26 -18.30
CA ARG A 37 19.20 13.01 -18.03
C ARG A 37 19.14 13.39 -16.56
N THR A 38 18.41 14.43 -16.26
CA THR A 38 18.06 14.78 -14.88
C THR A 38 16.66 14.27 -14.59
N PHE A 39 16.53 13.43 -13.56
CA PHE A 39 15.23 12.91 -13.12
C PHE A 39 14.80 13.58 -11.82
N VAL A 40 13.51 13.93 -11.76
CA VAL A 40 12.85 14.27 -10.50
C VAL A 40 12.08 13.03 -10.04
N VAL A 41 12.55 12.41 -8.97
CA VAL A 41 11.91 11.21 -8.40
C VAL A 41 10.72 11.66 -7.56
N PRO A 42 9.48 11.25 -7.91
CA PRO A 42 8.30 11.59 -7.12
C PRO A 42 8.26 10.81 -5.81
N GLY A 43 7.38 11.24 -4.89
CA GLY A 43 7.07 10.46 -3.68
C GLY A 43 6.50 9.08 -4.04
N ASP A 44 6.89 8.06 -3.28
CA ASP A 44 6.41 6.69 -3.47
C ASP A 44 4.96 6.53 -3.00
N ILE A 45 4.07 6.12 -3.90
CA ILE A 45 2.65 5.86 -3.59
C ILE A 45 2.49 4.72 -2.57
N SER A 46 3.37 3.71 -2.57
CA SER A 46 3.32 2.62 -1.60
C SER A 46 3.61 3.12 -0.18
N ALA A 47 4.64 3.96 -0.02
CA ALA A 47 4.93 4.61 1.25
C ALA A 47 3.81 5.58 1.67
N ALA A 48 3.27 6.35 0.73
CA ALA A 48 2.14 7.25 0.97
C ALA A 48 0.87 6.51 1.42
N THR A 49 0.65 5.27 0.95
CA THR A 49 -0.54 4.48 1.26
C THR A 49 -0.76 4.28 2.76
N PHE A 50 0.29 4.12 3.56
CA PHE A 50 0.17 3.98 5.01
C PHE A 50 -0.43 5.24 5.64
N PHE A 51 0.02 6.41 5.22
CA PHE A 51 -0.52 7.69 5.67
C PHE A 51 -1.94 7.95 5.12
N ILE A 52 -2.22 7.53 3.88
CA ILE A 52 -3.55 7.61 3.28
C ILE A 52 -4.54 6.77 4.10
N VAL A 53 -4.19 5.54 4.43
CA VAL A 53 -5.03 4.66 5.27
C VAL A 53 -5.19 5.26 6.67
N GLY A 54 -4.10 5.71 7.30
CA GLY A 54 -4.16 6.39 8.61
C GLY A 54 -5.13 7.57 8.60
N ALA A 55 -5.04 8.46 7.60
CA ALA A 55 -5.95 9.59 7.46
C ALA A 55 -7.41 9.20 7.19
N CYS A 56 -7.65 8.07 6.51
CA CYS A 56 -9.02 7.56 6.36
C CYS A 56 -9.61 7.11 7.70
N LEU A 57 -8.80 6.50 8.57
CA LEU A 57 -9.26 5.82 9.79
C LEU A 57 -9.32 6.74 11.02
N VAL A 58 -8.39 7.69 11.15
CA VAL A 58 -8.37 8.62 12.29
C VAL A 58 -9.47 9.68 12.14
N PRO A 59 -10.39 9.82 13.10
CA PRO A 59 -11.50 10.77 13.00
C PRO A 59 -11.02 12.22 12.82
N ASN A 60 -11.76 12.99 12.00
CA ASN A 60 -11.51 14.41 11.72
C ASN A 60 -10.16 14.70 11.06
N SER A 61 -9.48 13.70 10.51
CA SER A 61 -8.21 13.87 9.80
C SER A 61 -8.41 14.49 8.42
N GLU A 62 -7.50 15.36 8.05
CA GLU A 62 -7.26 15.81 6.69
C GLU A 62 -5.75 15.80 6.43
N LEU A 63 -5.32 15.09 5.40
CA LEU A 63 -3.92 14.96 5.03
C LEU A 63 -3.71 15.34 3.57
N HIS A 64 -2.71 16.19 3.31
CA HIS A 64 -2.31 16.59 1.98
C HIS A 64 -0.89 16.11 1.67
N ILE A 65 -0.76 15.19 0.71
CA ILE A 65 0.50 14.59 0.30
C ILE A 65 0.89 15.15 -1.05
N VAL A 66 2.04 15.81 -1.13
CA VAL A 66 2.49 16.50 -2.34
C VAL A 66 3.45 15.68 -3.18
N ALA A 67 3.44 15.90 -4.49
CA ALA A 67 4.39 15.34 -5.44
C ALA A 67 4.50 13.80 -5.41
N VAL A 68 3.37 13.11 -5.28
CA VAL A 68 3.30 11.64 -5.30
C VAL A 68 3.30 11.13 -6.73
N GLY A 69 4.00 10.02 -6.99
CA GLY A 69 3.94 9.30 -8.25
C GLY A 69 2.56 8.68 -8.46
N LEU A 70 1.94 9.03 -9.57
CA LEU A 70 0.58 8.61 -9.92
C LEU A 70 0.56 7.64 -11.12
N ASN A 71 1.62 6.84 -11.27
CA ASN A 71 1.66 5.84 -12.33
C ASN A 71 0.43 4.91 -12.24
N PRO A 72 -0.36 4.77 -13.33
CA PRO A 72 -1.58 3.95 -13.32
C PRO A 72 -1.36 2.50 -12.89
N THR A 73 -0.16 1.95 -13.13
CA THR A 73 0.18 0.58 -12.71
C THR A 73 0.43 0.45 -11.20
N ARG A 74 0.50 1.58 -10.46
CA ARG A 74 0.79 1.63 -9.03
C ARG A 74 -0.36 2.20 -8.19
N THR A 75 -1.32 2.88 -8.81
CA THR A 75 -2.40 3.59 -8.10
C THR A 75 -3.66 2.76 -7.89
N ALA A 76 -3.64 1.44 -8.13
CA ALA A 76 -4.77 0.55 -7.91
C ALA A 76 -5.35 0.68 -6.49
N VAL A 77 -4.49 0.89 -5.50
CA VAL A 77 -4.87 1.08 -4.09
C VAL A 77 -5.81 2.26 -3.89
N LEU A 78 -5.59 3.38 -4.59
CA LEU A 78 -6.48 4.55 -4.52
C LEU A 78 -7.87 4.21 -5.06
N GLY A 79 -7.93 3.38 -6.12
CA GLY A 79 -9.19 2.87 -6.67
C GLY A 79 -9.93 1.96 -5.69
N VAL A 80 -9.21 1.06 -5.00
CA VAL A 80 -9.79 0.18 -3.97
C VAL A 80 -10.31 1.00 -2.81
N LEU A 81 -9.52 1.89 -2.23
CA LEU A 81 -9.92 2.74 -1.10
C LEU A 81 -11.13 3.63 -1.44
N ARG A 82 -11.18 4.20 -2.65
CA ARG A 82 -12.36 4.96 -3.09
C ARG A 82 -13.62 4.10 -3.18
N ARG A 83 -13.52 2.88 -3.69
CA ARG A 83 -14.64 1.92 -3.69
C ARG A 83 -15.07 1.55 -2.27
N MET A 84 -14.12 1.50 -1.32
CA MET A 84 -14.41 1.32 0.09
C MET A 84 -15.09 2.55 0.74
N GLY A 85 -15.18 3.68 0.03
CA GLY A 85 -15.81 4.91 0.53
C GLY A 85 -14.84 5.97 1.03
N ALA A 86 -13.54 5.81 0.80
CA ALA A 86 -12.55 6.79 1.20
C ALA A 86 -12.69 8.13 0.44
N ASN A 87 -12.68 9.23 1.17
CA ASN A 87 -12.68 10.59 0.61
C ASN A 87 -11.26 10.96 0.17
N ILE A 88 -10.92 10.60 -1.05
CA ILE A 88 -9.60 10.83 -1.66
C ILE A 88 -9.75 11.69 -2.91
N VAL A 89 -9.13 12.85 -2.92
CA VAL A 89 -9.00 13.73 -4.08
C VAL A 89 -7.59 13.64 -4.62
N VAL A 90 -7.45 13.42 -5.92
CA VAL A 90 -6.17 13.37 -6.62
C VAL A 90 -6.11 14.50 -7.63
N GLU A 91 -5.08 15.32 -7.55
CA GLU A 91 -4.80 16.40 -8.49
C GLU A 91 -3.52 16.07 -9.26
N GLU A 92 -3.65 15.60 -10.50
CA GLU A 92 -2.49 15.40 -11.37
C GLU A 92 -1.95 16.76 -11.83
N LYS A 93 -0.67 17.03 -11.55
CA LYS A 93 -0.08 18.34 -11.82
C LYS A 93 0.85 18.35 -13.01
N LYS A 94 1.65 17.30 -13.19
CA LYS A 94 2.69 17.25 -14.22
C LYS A 94 3.00 15.80 -14.60
N THR A 95 3.53 15.65 -15.81
CA THR A 95 4.19 14.42 -16.24
C THR A 95 5.69 14.71 -16.34
N PHE A 96 6.51 13.97 -15.56
CA PHE A 96 7.96 14.06 -15.63
C PHE A 96 8.51 12.78 -16.25
N GLU A 97 9.22 12.90 -17.38
CA GLU A 97 9.83 11.76 -18.08
C GLU A 97 8.86 10.56 -18.25
N GLY A 98 7.61 10.85 -18.61
CA GLY A 98 6.56 9.85 -18.80
C GLY A 98 5.83 9.41 -17.51
N GLU A 99 6.28 9.82 -16.32
CA GLU A 99 5.63 9.51 -15.04
C GLU A 99 4.68 10.62 -14.60
N PRO A 100 3.40 10.34 -14.41
CA PRO A 100 2.45 11.30 -13.84
C PRO A 100 2.73 11.53 -12.36
N VAL A 101 2.72 12.79 -11.96
CA VAL A 101 2.97 13.24 -10.58
C VAL A 101 1.89 14.23 -10.17
N GLY A 102 1.38 14.08 -8.96
CA GLY A 102 0.34 14.95 -8.45
C GLY A 102 0.28 15.01 -6.94
N ASN A 103 -0.78 15.61 -6.43
CA ASN A 103 -1.06 15.67 -5.00
C ASN A 103 -2.25 14.77 -4.66
N VAL A 104 -2.23 14.23 -3.46
CA VAL A 104 -3.32 13.42 -2.91
C VAL A 104 -3.81 14.08 -1.62
N THR A 105 -5.08 14.43 -1.58
CA THR A 105 -5.75 14.91 -0.37
C THR A 105 -6.69 13.83 0.13
N VAL A 106 -6.60 13.50 1.41
CA VAL A 106 -7.37 12.44 2.05
C VAL A 106 -8.06 13.00 3.28
N ARG A 107 -9.33 12.62 3.49
CA ARG A 107 -10.09 12.96 4.70
C ARG A 107 -10.61 11.70 5.38
N SER A 108 -10.81 11.79 6.68
CA SER A 108 -11.41 10.70 7.46
C SER A 108 -12.73 10.23 6.84
N SER A 109 -12.96 8.93 6.87
CA SER A 109 -14.04 8.29 6.13
C SER A 109 -14.55 7.04 6.83
N SER A 110 -15.86 6.79 6.72
CA SER A 110 -16.44 5.52 7.13
C SER A 110 -16.28 4.50 6.00
N LEU A 111 -15.37 3.55 6.18
CA LEU A 111 -15.05 2.58 5.15
C LEU A 111 -15.98 1.36 5.19
N ARG A 112 -16.20 0.77 4.01
CA ARG A 112 -16.87 -0.53 3.83
C ARG A 112 -15.98 -1.42 2.95
N ASN A 113 -15.79 -2.65 3.37
CA ASN A 113 -15.06 -3.65 2.59
C ASN A 113 -15.75 -3.91 1.25
N VAL A 114 -14.94 -4.16 0.25
CA VAL A 114 -15.37 -4.44 -1.14
C VAL A 114 -14.61 -5.65 -1.66
N GLU A 115 -15.18 -6.30 -2.64
CA GLU A 115 -14.49 -7.38 -3.35
C GLU A 115 -13.22 -6.86 -4.03
N ILE A 116 -12.10 -7.55 -3.80
CA ILE A 116 -10.81 -7.31 -4.45
C ILE A 116 -10.54 -8.48 -5.38
N SER A 117 -10.71 -8.24 -6.67
CA SER A 117 -10.46 -9.25 -7.69
C SER A 117 -9.00 -9.73 -7.65
N PRO A 118 -8.75 -11.06 -7.77
CA PRO A 118 -7.40 -11.60 -7.86
C PRO A 118 -6.54 -10.96 -8.97
N GLY A 119 -7.15 -10.51 -10.06
CA GLY A 119 -6.47 -9.78 -11.12
C GLY A 119 -5.87 -8.43 -10.72
N LEU A 120 -6.30 -7.83 -9.60
CA LEU A 120 -5.73 -6.59 -9.06
C LEU A 120 -4.53 -6.86 -8.13
N ILE A 121 -4.38 -8.06 -7.61
CA ILE A 121 -3.37 -8.38 -6.59
C ILE A 121 -1.94 -7.99 -7.02
N PRO A 122 -1.48 -8.27 -8.26
CA PRO A 122 -0.14 -7.84 -8.66
C PRO A 122 0.11 -6.33 -8.58
N SER A 123 -0.95 -5.52 -8.75
CA SER A 123 -0.88 -4.05 -8.65
C SER A 123 -1.05 -3.54 -7.22
N LEU A 124 -1.39 -4.41 -6.27
CA LEU A 124 -1.68 -4.09 -4.86
C LEU A 124 -0.73 -4.78 -3.89
N ILE A 125 0.15 -5.65 -4.39
CA ILE A 125 0.90 -6.61 -3.57
C ILE A 125 1.65 -5.94 -2.39
N ASP A 126 2.16 -4.75 -2.63
CA ASP A 126 2.91 -3.98 -1.65
C ASP A 126 2.01 -3.16 -0.70
N GLU A 127 0.76 -2.92 -1.07
CA GLU A 127 -0.22 -2.14 -0.33
C GLU A 127 -1.18 -3.02 0.50
N ILE A 128 -1.18 -4.34 0.28
CA ILE A 128 -2.03 -5.28 1.02
C ILE A 128 -1.88 -5.14 2.54
N PRO A 129 -0.67 -4.96 3.14
CA PRO A 129 -0.55 -4.76 4.57
C PRO A 129 -1.34 -3.55 5.10
N ALA A 130 -1.28 -2.42 4.41
CA ALA A 130 -2.05 -1.23 4.78
C ALA A 130 -3.56 -1.42 4.55
N LEU A 131 -3.95 -2.07 3.43
CA LEU A 131 -5.35 -2.38 3.14
C LEU A 131 -5.95 -3.35 4.16
N ALA A 132 -5.17 -4.28 4.71
CA ALA A 132 -5.62 -5.20 5.75
C ALA A 132 -6.02 -4.44 7.03
N ILE A 133 -5.28 -3.40 7.41
CA ILE A 133 -5.65 -2.54 8.55
C ILE A 133 -6.92 -1.74 8.24
N ALA A 134 -7.01 -1.15 7.04
CA ALA A 134 -8.25 -0.48 6.61
C ALA A 134 -9.44 -1.43 6.65
N GLY A 135 -9.27 -2.65 6.14
CA GLY A 135 -10.30 -3.69 6.10
C GLY A 135 -10.74 -4.16 7.48
N ALA A 136 -9.81 -4.23 8.44
CA ALA A 136 -10.12 -4.67 9.80
C ALA A 136 -11.07 -3.70 10.53
N VAL A 137 -10.98 -2.41 10.23
CA VAL A 137 -11.85 -1.37 10.80
C VAL A 137 -13.11 -1.14 9.95
N ALA A 138 -13.03 -1.34 8.64
CA ALA A 138 -14.12 -1.15 7.69
C ALA A 138 -15.29 -2.12 7.92
N LYS A 139 -16.50 -1.75 7.50
CA LYS A 139 -17.69 -2.60 7.62
C LYS A 139 -17.68 -3.75 6.60
N GLY A 140 -18.04 -4.95 7.05
CA GLY A 140 -18.23 -6.16 6.23
C GLY A 140 -16.95 -6.98 6.07
N ARG A 141 -17.01 -8.07 5.30
CA ARG A 141 -15.91 -9.03 5.12
C ARG A 141 -14.81 -8.46 4.24
N PHE A 142 -13.57 -8.59 4.72
CA PHE A 142 -12.36 -8.34 3.94
C PHE A 142 -11.75 -9.67 3.50
N GLU A 143 -11.40 -9.78 2.23
CA GLU A 143 -10.80 -11.00 1.70
C GLU A 143 -9.74 -10.68 0.63
N ILE A 144 -8.61 -11.36 0.74
CA ILE A 144 -7.51 -11.36 -0.24
C ILE A 144 -7.30 -12.79 -0.70
N ARG A 145 -7.32 -13.01 -2.02
CA ARG A 145 -7.02 -14.29 -2.67
C ARG A 145 -6.08 -14.07 -3.84
N GLY A 146 -5.35 -15.12 -4.24
CA GLY A 146 -4.40 -15.03 -5.36
C GLY A 146 -3.12 -14.26 -5.03
N ALA A 147 -2.78 -14.13 -3.74
CA ALA A 147 -1.65 -13.35 -3.24
C ALA A 147 -0.51 -14.23 -2.69
N SER A 148 -0.30 -15.44 -3.20
CA SER A 148 0.75 -16.36 -2.75
C SER A 148 2.15 -15.76 -2.79
N GLU A 149 2.40 -14.78 -3.67
CA GLU A 149 3.66 -14.04 -3.73
C GLU A 149 3.99 -13.30 -2.41
N LEU A 150 3.01 -12.98 -1.57
CA LEU A 150 3.23 -12.39 -0.25
C LEU A 150 4.04 -13.29 0.68
N ARG A 151 4.02 -14.60 0.47
CA ARG A 151 4.74 -15.56 1.32
C ARG A 151 6.25 -15.57 1.11
N VAL A 152 6.71 -15.02 -0.03
CA VAL A 152 8.13 -15.00 -0.42
C VAL A 152 8.70 -13.58 -0.51
N LYS A 153 8.11 -12.63 0.21
CA LYS A 153 8.63 -11.26 0.36
C LYS A 153 9.70 -11.20 1.48
N GLU A 154 9.93 -10.05 2.07
CA GLU A 154 10.89 -9.87 3.18
C GLU A 154 10.55 -10.72 4.39
N SER A 155 9.27 -11.00 4.58
CA SER A 155 8.72 -12.01 5.48
C SER A 155 7.62 -12.80 4.75
N ASP A 156 7.13 -13.89 5.35
CA ASP A 156 5.81 -14.41 4.97
C ASP A 156 4.75 -13.41 5.43
N ARG A 157 4.39 -12.46 4.54
CA ARG A 157 3.45 -11.37 4.87
C ARG A 157 2.06 -11.87 5.21
N ILE A 158 1.63 -13.02 4.67
CA ILE A 158 0.32 -13.60 5.01
C ILE A 158 0.32 -14.01 6.47
N THR A 159 1.30 -14.81 6.89
CA THR A 159 1.42 -15.24 8.28
C THR A 159 1.70 -14.06 9.21
N SER A 160 2.62 -13.17 8.86
CA SER A 160 2.97 -12.00 9.69
C SER A 160 1.77 -11.07 9.94
N LEU A 161 0.94 -10.83 8.91
CA LEU A 161 -0.31 -10.07 9.06
C LEU A 161 -1.33 -10.83 9.92
N SER A 162 -1.51 -12.13 9.66
CA SER A 162 -2.46 -12.97 10.38
C SER A 162 -2.16 -13.00 11.88
N GLU A 163 -0.91 -13.18 12.26
CA GLU A 163 -0.49 -13.22 13.66
C GLU A 163 -0.68 -11.86 14.35
N ASN A 164 -0.33 -10.75 13.69
CA ASN A 164 -0.52 -9.41 14.26
C ASN A 164 -2.01 -9.05 14.37
N LEU A 165 -2.82 -9.37 13.37
CA LEU A 165 -4.27 -9.14 13.42
C LEU A 165 -4.95 -9.95 14.52
N LYS A 166 -4.53 -11.21 14.75
CA LYS A 166 -4.97 -12.00 15.91
C LYS A 166 -4.61 -11.33 17.23
N ARG A 167 -3.38 -10.81 17.36
CA ARG A 167 -2.96 -10.04 18.55
C ARG A 167 -3.74 -8.74 18.75
N LEU A 168 -4.28 -8.18 17.66
CA LEU A 168 -5.20 -7.03 17.70
C LEU A 168 -6.66 -7.40 17.91
N GLY A 169 -6.96 -8.69 18.14
CA GLY A 169 -8.31 -9.19 18.44
C GLY A 169 -9.15 -9.55 17.22
N VAL A 170 -8.56 -9.56 16.01
CA VAL A 170 -9.27 -9.94 14.78
C VAL A 170 -9.27 -11.47 14.63
N THR A 171 -10.45 -12.05 14.39
CA THR A 171 -10.56 -13.46 14.01
C THR A 171 -10.30 -13.60 12.51
N ILE A 172 -9.20 -14.25 12.15
CA ILE A 172 -8.72 -14.33 10.78
C ILE A 172 -8.68 -15.76 10.26
N GLU A 173 -9.14 -15.96 9.04
CA GLU A 173 -9.01 -17.17 8.26
C GLU A 173 -7.78 -17.02 7.35
N GLU A 174 -6.74 -17.83 7.57
CA GLU A 174 -5.54 -17.83 6.75
C GLU A 174 -5.65 -18.92 5.67
N TYR A 175 -5.29 -18.55 4.42
CA TYR A 175 -5.25 -19.43 3.27
C TYR A 175 -3.82 -19.53 2.72
N GLU A 176 -3.55 -20.49 1.86
CA GLU A 176 -2.26 -20.63 1.19
C GLU A 176 -1.92 -19.37 0.36
N ASP A 177 -2.94 -18.80 -0.29
CA ASP A 177 -2.83 -17.67 -1.24
C ASP A 177 -3.46 -16.36 -0.71
N GLY A 178 -3.70 -16.24 0.60
CA GLY A 178 -4.34 -15.05 1.15
C GLY A 178 -4.91 -15.22 2.54
N PHE A 179 -5.89 -14.41 2.88
CA PHE A 179 -6.59 -14.43 4.17
C PHE A 179 -7.93 -13.71 4.09
N ALA A 180 -8.80 -13.96 5.07
CA ALA A 180 -10.06 -13.25 5.21
C ALA A 180 -10.44 -13.03 6.67
N PHE A 181 -11.26 -12.02 6.94
CA PHE A 181 -11.83 -11.71 8.24
C PHE A 181 -13.07 -10.81 8.11
N GLU A 182 -13.88 -10.79 9.16
CA GLU A 182 -14.93 -9.79 9.29
C GLU A 182 -14.34 -8.48 9.80
N GLY A 183 -14.80 -7.35 9.25
CA GLY A 183 -14.38 -6.01 9.66
C GLY A 183 -15.11 -5.52 10.93
N GLU A 184 -15.18 -4.18 11.09
CA GLU A 184 -15.78 -3.51 12.27
C GLU A 184 -15.10 -3.89 13.60
N ASN A 185 -13.79 -4.26 13.54
CA ASN A 185 -13.04 -4.60 14.74
C ASN A 185 -12.54 -3.34 15.44
N GLN A 186 -12.66 -3.34 16.76
CA GLN A 186 -11.86 -2.47 17.60
C GLN A 186 -10.50 -3.14 17.80
N LEU A 187 -9.44 -2.52 17.25
CA LEU A 187 -8.09 -3.10 17.28
C LEU A 187 -7.50 -3.00 18.70
N ILE A 188 -7.75 -4.01 19.53
CA ILE A 188 -7.32 -4.03 20.94
C ILE A 188 -6.09 -4.90 21.06
N PRO A 189 -4.89 -4.33 21.31
CA PRO A 189 -3.68 -5.11 21.44
C PRO A 189 -3.71 -6.00 22.71
N SER A 190 -3.39 -7.27 22.52
CA SER A 190 -3.25 -8.28 23.60
C SER A 190 -1.78 -8.54 24.00
N GLY A 191 -0.84 -7.87 23.32
CA GLY A 191 0.59 -7.97 23.52
C GLY A 191 1.35 -7.21 22.43
N PRO A 192 2.69 -7.28 22.44
CA PRO A 192 3.50 -6.64 21.39
C PRO A 192 3.16 -7.16 20.00
N LEU A 193 3.13 -6.28 19.02
CA LEU A 193 3.09 -6.62 17.61
C LEU A 193 4.51 -6.84 17.10
N ASP A 194 4.67 -7.62 16.05
CA ASP A 194 6.00 -7.91 15.50
C ASP A 194 6.08 -7.55 14.02
N SER A 195 7.11 -6.82 13.64
CA SER A 195 7.38 -6.51 12.24
C SER A 195 7.87 -7.73 11.45
N TYR A 196 8.38 -8.73 12.12
CA TYR A 196 9.10 -9.87 11.51
C TYR A 196 10.26 -9.41 10.60
N GLY A 197 10.85 -8.22 10.89
CA GLY A 197 11.90 -7.62 10.07
C GLY A 197 11.39 -7.03 8.74
N ASP A 198 10.09 -7.01 8.50
CA ASP A 198 9.48 -6.46 7.29
C ASP A 198 8.95 -5.04 7.54
N HIS A 199 9.53 -4.08 6.82
CA HIS A 199 9.18 -2.66 6.96
C HIS A 199 7.70 -2.36 6.64
N ARG A 200 7.06 -3.12 5.74
CA ARG A 200 5.63 -2.91 5.41
C ARG A 200 4.71 -3.44 6.49
N ILE A 201 5.08 -4.54 7.13
CA ILE A 201 4.37 -5.03 8.32
C ILE A 201 4.52 -4.01 9.45
N ALA A 202 5.73 -3.54 9.74
CA ALA A 202 5.97 -2.53 10.76
C ALA A 202 5.14 -1.25 10.53
N MET A 203 5.14 -0.72 9.29
CA MET A 203 4.36 0.47 8.95
C MET A 203 2.84 0.22 9.06
N ALA A 204 2.35 -0.96 8.66
CA ALA A 204 0.94 -1.32 8.83
C ALA A 204 0.54 -1.37 10.31
N MET A 205 1.39 -1.95 11.16
CA MET A 205 1.16 -1.96 12.61
C MET A 205 1.21 -0.54 13.20
N GLY A 206 2.07 0.34 12.66
CA GLY A 206 2.07 1.77 13.01
C GLY A 206 0.74 2.45 12.69
N VAL A 207 0.13 2.14 11.56
CA VAL A 207 -1.22 2.64 11.21
C VAL A 207 -2.29 2.06 12.14
N ALA A 208 -2.21 0.76 12.47
CA ALA A 208 -3.13 0.14 13.44
C ALA A 208 -3.04 0.82 14.82
N ALA A 209 -1.83 1.22 15.24
CA ALA A 209 -1.61 1.92 16.50
C ALA A 209 -2.32 3.29 16.58
N LEU A 210 -2.52 3.98 15.44
CA LEU A 210 -3.24 5.27 15.41
C LEU A 210 -4.71 5.16 15.81
N VAL A 211 -5.30 4.00 15.64
CA VAL A 211 -6.73 3.75 15.93
C VAL A 211 -6.96 2.77 17.05
N ALA A 212 -5.90 2.23 17.64
CA ALA A 212 -5.97 1.37 18.79
C ALA A 212 -6.36 2.18 20.05
N PRO A 213 -7.23 1.65 20.95
CA PRO A 213 -7.63 2.36 22.16
C PRO A 213 -6.56 2.36 23.25
N LYS A 214 -5.45 1.65 23.04
CA LYS A 214 -4.33 1.51 23.97
C LYS A 214 -3.01 1.65 23.23
N GLU A 215 -1.96 1.93 23.99
CA GLU A 215 -0.59 1.96 23.48
C GLU A 215 -0.22 0.61 22.84
N VAL A 216 0.49 0.68 21.72
CA VAL A 216 0.95 -0.47 20.94
C VAL A 216 2.46 -0.48 20.94
N GLU A 217 3.04 -1.59 21.41
CA GLU A 217 4.46 -1.87 21.25
C GLU A 217 4.67 -2.63 19.92
N ILE A 218 5.66 -2.22 19.13
CA ILE A 218 6.03 -2.87 17.86
C ILE A 218 7.49 -3.31 17.94
N LEU A 219 7.72 -4.62 17.91
CA LEU A 219 9.05 -5.21 17.95
C LEU A 219 9.74 -5.04 16.59
N ASN A 220 11.05 -4.85 16.62
CA ASN A 220 11.91 -4.69 15.43
C ASN A 220 11.45 -3.55 14.50
N ALA A 221 10.90 -2.48 15.07
CA ALA A 221 10.31 -1.36 14.32
C ALA A 221 11.34 -0.58 13.50
N GLU A 222 12.62 -0.68 13.82
CA GLU A 222 13.76 -0.06 13.13
C GLU A 222 13.96 -0.59 11.70
N CYS A 223 13.40 -1.75 11.34
CA CYS A 223 13.45 -2.27 9.97
C CYS A 223 12.82 -1.31 8.93
N VAL A 224 11.98 -0.38 9.37
CA VAL A 224 11.39 0.68 8.52
C VAL A 224 12.47 1.61 7.95
N ASP A 225 13.59 1.81 8.65
CA ASP A 225 14.67 2.71 8.21
C ASP A 225 15.32 2.28 6.89
N ILE A 226 15.16 1.02 6.48
CA ILE A 226 15.63 0.50 5.19
C ILE A 226 14.94 1.21 4.01
N SER A 227 13.65 1.53 4.16
CA SER A 227 12.83 2.07 3.07
C SER A 227 12.27 3.46 3.36
N PHE A 228 12.03 3.79 4.63
CA PHE A 228 11.43 5.06 5.03
C PHE A 228 11.97 5.56 6.40
N PRO A 229 13.21 6.05 6.46
CA PRO A 229 13.88 6.41 7.73
C PRO A 229 13.14 7.45 8.60
N ARG A 230 12.24 8.24 8.01
CA ARG A 230 11.48 9.26 8.74
C ARG A 230 10.05 8.85 9.10
N PHE A 231 9.64 7.61 8.83
CA PHE A 231 8.26 7.17 9.02
C PHE A 231 7.75 7.42 10.45
N TRP A 232 8.48 6.94 11.45
CA TRP A 232 8.07 7.07 12.85
C TRP A 232 8.00 8.52 13.34
N ASN A 233 8.90 9.37 12.87
CA ASN A 233 8.88 10.80 13.18
C ASN A 233 7.69 11.50 12.53
N LEU A 234 7.39 11.17 11.27
CA LEU A 234 6.26 11.72 10.54
C LEU A 234 4.93 11.30 11.15
N ILE A 235 4.73 10.00 11.43
CA ILE A 235 3.47 9.52 12.00
C ILE A 235 3.19 10.16 13.36
N LYS A 236 4.21 10.33 14.20
CA LYS A 236 4.10 11.05 15.47
C LYS A 236 3.73 12.52 15.29
N SER A 237 4.37 13.21 14.35
CA SER A 237 4.11 14.65 14.09
C SER A 237 2.72 14.93 13.51
N LEU A 238 2.09 13.94 12.89
CA LEU A 238 0.74 14.05 12.31
C LEU A 238 -0.36 13.60 13.29
N SER A 239 0.02 12.97 14.41
CA SER A 239 -0.92 12.45 15.42
C SER A 239 -1.20 13.42 16.57
N THR A 240 -0.64 14.62 16.51
CA THR A 240 -0.85 15.73 17.46
C THR A 240 -1.87 16.71 16.92
#